data_fa02f07d9a9b9d5bd42ae73463b49abb
#
_entry.id   fa02f07d9a9b9d5bd42ae73463b49abb
#
_cell.length_a   1.000
_cell.length_b   1.000
_cell.length_c   1.000
_cell.angle_alpha   90.00
_cell.angle_beta   90.00
_cell.angle_gamma   90.00
#
_symmetry.space_group_name_H-M   'P 1'
#
loop_
_entity.id
_entity.type
_entity.pdbx_description
1 polymer ?
#
loop_
_entity_poly.entity_id
_entity_poly.type
_entity_poly.pdbx_seq_one_letter_code
_entity_poly.pdbx_strand_id
1 'polypeptide(L)'
;MVKWYVPILNRLPRNHKFLLGDRMISGLYTLLENLIQARYERHKLVRLEALNSQLDILRYQTRLLLDFELMATQRYEYVSQLINGIGSELGGWIKQQNNMHSDAARQQSRPKVQKPTVTFHS
;
A
#
# COMPACT_ATOMS: atom_id res chain seq x y z
N MET A 1 -12.49 5.18 -1.56
CA MET A 1 -11.58 6.32 -1.32
C MET A 1 -11.43 7.23 -2.54
N VAL A 2 -11.19 6.68 -3.71
CA VAL A 2 -10.96 7.49 -4.91
C VAL A 2 -12.14 8.39 -5.22
N LYS A 3 -13.36 7.86 -5.19
CA LYS A 3 -14.56 8.62 -5.49
C LYS A 3 -14.76 9.79 -4.53
N TRP A 4 -14.32 9.64 -3.29
CA TRP A 4 -14.45 10.69 -2.29
C TRP A 4 -13.33 11.72 -2.43
N TYR A 5 -12.11 11.25 -2.66
CA TYR A 5 -10.93 12.10 -2.57
C TYR A 5 -10.68 12.93 -3.84
N VAL A 6 -10.87 12.33 -5.01
CA VAL A 6 -10.58 13.03 -6.28
C VAL A 6 -11.36 14.36 -6.42
N PRO A 7 -12.68 14.40 -6.15
CA PRO A 7 -13.39 15.68 -6.26
C PRO A 7 -12.88 16.73 -5.28
N ILE A 8 -12.45 16.34 -4.09
CA ILE A 8 -11.88 17.27 -3.11
C ILE A 8 -10.57 17.83 -3.62
N LEU A 9 -9.70 16.98 -4.15
CA LEU A 9 -8.42 17.42 -4.68
C LEU A 9 -8.58 18.32 -5.91
N ASN A 10 -9.59 18.08 -6.72
CA ASN A 10 -9.87 18.92 -7.87
C ASN A 10 -10.35 20.32 -7.49
N ARG A 11 -10.83 20.50 -6.27
CA ARG A 11 -11.31 21.80 -5.80
C ARG A 11 -10.28 22.58 -5.01
N LEU A 12 -9.06 22.09 -4.91
CA LEU A 12 -8.00 22.83 -4.24
C LEU A 12 -7.72 24.15 -4.98
N PRO A 13 -7.23 25.18 -4.26
CA PRO A 13 -6.81 26.42 -4.91
C PRO A 13 -5.80 26.11 -6.02
N ARG A 14 -5.84 26.89 -7.08
CA ARG A 14 -5.16 26.61 -8.33
C ARG A 14 -3.68 26.20 -8.17
N ASN A 15 -2.93 26.93 -7.36
CA ASN A 15 -1.52 26.63 -7.20
C ASN A 15 -1.31 25.29 -6.51
N HIS A 16 -2.08 25.02 -5.47
CA HIS A 16 -1.97 23.78 -4.73
C HIS A 16 -2.51 22.59 -5.52
N LYS A 17 -3.55 22.83 -6.32
CA LYS A 17 -4.07 21.81 -7.19
C LYS A 17 -3.00 21.39 -8.19
N PHE A 18 -2.28 22.34 -8.75
CA PHE A 18 -1.27 22.05 -9.75
C PHE A 18 -0.06 21.37 -9.15
N LEU A 19 0.41 21.80 -8.00
CA LEU A 19 1.65 21.30 -7.42
C LEU A 19 1.49 20.03 -6.58
N LEU A 20 0.35 19.85 -5.94
CA LEU A 20 0.12 18.73 -5.05
C LEU A 20 -1.11 17.92 -5.46
N GLY A 21 -2.23 18.58 -5.71
CA GLY A 21 -3.49 17.89 -6.00
C GLY A 21 -3.41 16.96 -7.20
N ASP A 22 -2.83 17.41 -8.29
CA ASP A 22 -2.72 16.60 -9.51
C ASP A 22 -1.81 15.38 -9.29
N ARG A 23 -0.75 15.53 -8.50
CA ARG A 23 0.11 14.41 -8.14
C ARG A 23 -0.64 13.39 -7.29
N MET A 24 -1.43 13.87 -6.35
CA MET A 24 -2.22 13.00 -5.49
C MET A 24 -3.29 12.25 -6.28
N ILE A 25 -3.96 12.94 -7.20
CA ILE A 25 -4.96 12.31 -8.06
C ILE A 25 -4.30 11.21 -8.90
N SER A 26 -3.18 11.52 -9.53
CA SER A 26 -2.43 10.54 -10.32
C SER A 26 -2.01 9.36 -9.46
N GLY A 27 -1.54 9.63 -8.25
CA GLY A 27 -1.14 8.59 -7.30
C GLY A 27 -2.31 7.69 -6.88
N LEU A 28 -3.49 8.27 -6.70
CA LEU A 28 -4.69 7.49 -6.36
C LEU A 28 -5.08 6.54 -7.48
N TYR A 29 -5.03 6.99 -8.72
CA TYR A 29 -5.32 6.12 -9.85
C TYR A 29 -4.26 5.03 -10.01
N THR A 30 -3.00 5.36 -9.81
CA THR A 30 -1.92 4.38 -9.85
C THR A 30 -2.09 3.33 -8.75
N LEU A 31 -2.45 3.76 -7.55
CA LEU A 31 -2.72 2.87 -6.44
C LEU A 31 -3.86 1.91 -6.78
N LEU A 32 -4.95 2.42 -7.34
CA LEU A 32 -6.11 1.62 -7.73
C LEU A 32 -5.72 0.59 -8.79
N GLU A 33 -4.99 1.01 -9.82
CA GLU A 33 -4.55 0.13 -10.90
C GLU A 33 -3.65 -0.98 -10.38
N ASN A 34 -2.73 -0.64 -9.48
CA ASN A 34 -1.83 -1.62 -8.90
C ASN A 34 -2.55 -2.60 -7.98
N LEU A 35 -3.57 -2.13 -7.26
CA LEU A 35 -4.39 -3.02 -6.45
C LEU A 35 -5.13 -4.04 -7.33
N ILE A 36 -5.66 -3.59 -8.45
CA ILE A 36 -6.34 -4.47 -9.39
C ILE A 36 -5.36 -5.49 -9.96
N GLN A 37 -4.19 -5.02 -10.38
CA GLN A 37 -3.17 -5.90 -10.95
C GLN A 37 -2.67 -6.92 -9.95
N ALA A 38 -2.55 -6.55 -8.69
CA ALA A 38 -2.09 -7.44 -7.63
C ALA A 38 -2.97 -8.68 -7.48
N ARG A 39 -4.26 -8.56 -7.83
CA ARG A 39 -5.17 -9.70 -7.72
C ARG A 39 -4.81 -10.82 -8.68
N TYR A 40 -4.21 -10.48 -9.82
CA TYR A 40 -3.94 -11.42 -10.89
C TYR A 40 -2.47 -11.87 -10.94
N GLU A 41 -1.61 -11.31 -10.10
CA GLU A 41 -0.22 -11.70 -10.13
C GLU A 41 0.02 -12.95 -9.29
N ARG A 42 0.97 -13.78 -9.79
CA ARG A 42 1.34 -14.96 -9.09
C ARG A 42 2.22 -14.66 -7.92
N HIS A 43 3.22 -13.82 -8.10
CA HIS A 43 4.17 -13.43 -7.07
C HIS A 43 3.82 -12.00 -6.63
N LYS A 44 3.01 -11.89 -5.58
CA LYS A 44 2.42 -10.62 -5.22
C LYS A 44 3.27 -9.76 -4.29
N LEU A 45 4.25 -10.36 -3.63
CA LEU A 45 4.94 -9.66 -2.54
C LEU A 45 5.56 -8.33 -2.94
N VAL A 46 6.30 -8.31 -4.05
CA VAL A 46 6.95 -7.09 -4.52
C VAL A 46 5.92 -5.99 -4.83
N ARG A 47 4.83 -6.37 -5.48
CA ARG A 47 3.79 -5.40 -5.82
C ARG A 47 3.06 -4.91 -4.57
N LEU A 48 2.81 -5.78 -3.61
CA LEU A 48 2.15 -5.39 -2.36
C LEU A 48 3.02 -4.46 -1.55
N GLU A 49 4.32 -4.67 -1.54
CA GLU A 49 5.25 -3.77 -0.86
C GLU A 49 5.30 -2.41 -1.55
N ALA A 50 5.27 -2.39 -2.88
CA ALA A 50 5.20 -1.14 -3.63
C ALA A 50 3.90 -0.39 -3.35
N LEU A 51 2.77 -1.09 -3.25
CA LEU A 51 1.50 -0.50 -2.88
C LEU A 51 1.56 0.11 -1.48
N ASN A 52 2.19 -0.56 -0.56
CA ASN A 52 2.33 -0.07 0.81
C ASN A 52 3.13 1.23 0.84
N SER A 53 4.20 1.31 0.03
CA SER A 53 4.98 2.54 -0.11
C SER A 53 4.17 3.67 -0.74
N GLN A 54 3.35 3.36 -1.76
CA GLN A 54 2.48 4.35 -2.37
C GLN A 54 1.45 4.88 -1.37
N LEU A 55 0.96 4.02 -0.51
CA LEU A 55 0.01 4.40 0.52
C LEU A 55 0.66 5.32 1.55
N ASP A 56 1.92 5.07 1.90
CA ASP A 56 2.66 5.95 2.79
C ASP A 56 2.87 7.33 2.18
N ILE A 57 3.19 7.39 0.89
CA ILE A 57 3.31 8.66 0.18
C ILE A 57 1.98 9.43 0.28
N LEU A 58 0.87 8.74 0.08
CA LEU A 58 -0.45 9.38 0.17
C LEU A 58 -0.71 9.89 1.60
N ARG A 59 -0.28 9.18 2.62
CA ARG A 59 -0.41 9.65 4.00
C ARG A 59 0.33 10.96 4.23
N TYR A 60 1.57 11.04 3.75
CA TYR A 60 2.36 12.26 3.89
C TYR A 60 1.74 13.43 3.09
N GLN A 61 1.28 13.16 1.88
CA GLN A 61 0.65 14.19 1.06
C GLN A 61 -0.64 14.69 1.72
N THR A 62 -1.43 13.79 2.28
CA THR A 62 -2.66 14.15 3.00
C THR A 62 -2.33 15.02 4.23
N ARG A 63 -1.25 14.70 4.94
CA ARG A 63 -0.81 15.50 6.07
C ARG A 63 -0.40 16.91 5.64
N LEU A 64 0.23 17.03 4.47
CA LEU A 64 0.58 18.35 3.93
C LEU A 64 -0.66 19.19 3.66
N LEU A 65 -1.75 18.59 3.18
CA LEU A 65 -3.00 19.32 2.98
C LEU A 65 -3.52 19.87 4.29
N LEU A 66 -3.41 19.12 5.37
CA LEU A 66 -3.81 19.59 6.68
C LEU A 66 -2.89 20.71 7.15
N ASP A 67 -1.60 20.53 7.02
CA ASP A 67 -0.60 21.49 7.48
C ASP A 67 -0.70 22.82 6.72
N PHE A 68 -1.06 22.78 5.44
CA PHE A 68 -1.26 23.98 4.64
C PHE A 68 -2.67 24.54 4.78
N GLU A 69 -3.47 23.96 5.68
CA GLU A 69 -4.84 24.41 5.93
C GLU A 69 -5.73 24.30 4.70
N LEU A 70 -5.46 23.33 3.84
CA LEU A 70 -6.24 23.08 2.64
C LEU A 70 -7.31 22.01 2.87
N MET A 71 -7.29 21.37 4.03
CA MET A 71 -8.23 20.32 4.37
C MET A 71 -8.63 20.50 5.83
N ALA A 72 -9.92 20.42 6.09
CA ALA A 72 -10.43 20.49 7.45
C ALA A 72 -10.06 19.25 8.25
N THR A 73 -9.89 19.41 9.55
CA THR A 73 -9.48 18.32 10.43
C THR A 73 -10.42 17.13 10.33
N GLN A 74 -11.72 17.35 10.22
CA GLN A 74 -12.68 16.25 10.11
C GLN A 74 -12.47 15.42 8.85
N ARG A 75 -12.19 16.07 7.73
CA ARG A 75 -11.91 15.38 6.48
C ARG A 75 -10.60 14.63 6.55
N TYR A 76 -9.61 15.24 7.20
CA TYR A 76 -8.31 14.59 7.40
C TYR A 76 -8.48 13.30 8.21
N GLU A 77 -9.25 13.34 9.27
CA GLU A 77 -9.52 12.17 10.11
C GLU A 77 -10.23 11.09 9.31
N TYR A 78 -11.21 11.49 8.52
CA TYR A 78 -11.98 10.54 7.71
C TYR A 78 -11.09 9.83 6.69
N VAL A 79 -10.33 10.59 5.91
CA VAL A 79 -9.49 9.97 4.87
C VAL A 79 -8.34 9.18 5.50
N SER A 80 -7.83 9.60 6.65
CA SER A 80 -6.81 8.86 7.35
C SER A 80 -7.31 7.49 7.78
N GLN A 81 -8.56 7.39 8.21
CA GLN A 81 -9.18 6.12 8.54
C GLN A 81 -9.31 5.24 7.30
N LEU A 82 -9.69 5.81 6.16
CA LEU A 82 -9.78 5.06 4.91
C LEU A 82 -8.41 4.52 4.49
N ILE A 83 -7.38 5.36 4.57
CA ILE A 83 -6.03 4.97 4.22
C ILE A 83 -5.53 3.86 5.17
N ASN A 84 -5.79 4.01 6.46
CA ASN A 84 -5.39 3.01 7.44
C ASN A 84 -6.11 1.68 7.21
N GLY A 85 -7.35 1.71 6.78
CA GLY A 85 -8.09 0.51 6.42
C GLY A 85 -7.43 -0.25 5.27
N ILE A 86 -7.05 0.48 4.22
CA ILE A 86 -6.34 -0.11 3.09
C ILE A 86 -4.98 -0.65 3.55
N GLY A 87 -4.26 0.11 4.37
CA GLY A 87 -2.96 -0.31 4.90
C GLY A 87 -3.06 -1.59 5.71
N SER A 88 -4.12 -1.74 6.50
CA SER A 88 -4.37 -2.93 7.29
C SER A 88 -4.60 -4.14 6.39
N GLU A 89 -5.38 -3.99 5.33
CA GLU A 89 -5.61 -5.06 4.37
C GLU A 89 -4.34 -5.45 3.63
N LEU A 90 -3.55 -4.47 3.21
CA LEU A 90 -2.27 -4.71 2.56
C LEU A 90 -1.31 -5.43 3.50
N GLY A 91 -1.26 -5.01 4.76
CA GLY A 91 -0.42 -5.66 5.78
C GLY A 91 -0.80 -7.12 5.96
N GLY A 92 -2.09 -7.43 5.99
CA GLY A 92 -2.57 -8.80 6.07
C GLY A 92 -2.16 -9.62 4.85
N TRP A 93 -2.27 -9.03 3.66
CA TRP A 93 -1.88 -9.68 2.42
C TRP A 93 -0.38 -9.96 2.38
N ILE A 94 0.44 -8.98 2.77
CA ILE A 94 1.89 -9.12 2.82
C ILE A 94 2.28 -10.24 3.79
N LYS A 95 1.63 -10.27 4.96
CA LYS A 95 1.88 -11.31 5.95
C LYS A 95 1.54 -12.69 5.39
N GLN A 96 0.42 -12.80 4.69
CA GLN A 96 0.01 -14.04 4.08
C GLN A 96 1.02 -14.50 3.03
N GLN A 97 1.51 -13.60 2.19
CA GLN A 97 2.50 -13.93 1.17
C GLN A 97 3.84 -14.37 1.80
N ASN A 98 4.26 -13.71 2.87
CA ASN A 98 5.46 -14.09 3.59
C ASN A 98 5.32 -15.49 4.21
N ASN A 99 4.16 -15.81 4.76
CA ASN A 99 3.92 -17.11 5.34
C ASN A 99 3.92 -18.20 4.26
N MET A 100 3.34 -17.91 3.10
CA MET A 100 3.36 -18.85 1.97
C MET A 100 4.78 -19.10 1.48
N HIS A 101 5.60 -18.07 1.39
CA HIS A 101 6.98 -18.21 1.00
C HIS A 101 7.77 -19.04 2.01
N SER A 102 7.55 -18.82 3.29
CA SER A 102 8.22 -19.58 4.34
C SER A 102 7.81 -21.04 4.29
N ASP A 103 6.54 -21.33 4.07
CA ASP A 103 6.05 -22.69 4.00
C ASP A 103 6.60 -23.39 2.77
N ALA A 104 6.65 -22.72 1.64
CA ALA A 104 7.22 -23.29 0.41
C ALA A 104 8.70 -23.60 0.59
N ALA A 105 9.46 -22.72 1.19
CA ALA A 105 10.86 -22.92 1.45
C ALA A 105 11.08 -24.11 2.40
N ARG A 106 10.22 -24.22 3.41
CA ARG A 106 10.32 -25.27 4.37
C ARG A 106 10.00 -26.61 3.71
N GLN A 107 9.02 -26.68 2.85
CA GLN A 107 8.69 -27.89 2.14
C GLN A 107 9.77 -28.31 1.17
N GLN A 108 10.41 -27.37 0.51
CA GLN A 108 11.48 -27.67 -0.41
C GLN A 108 12.68 -28.28 0.28
N SER A 109 12.99 -27.83 1.48
CA SER A 109 14.15 -28.34 2.15
C SER A 109 13.89 -29.67 2.84
N ARG A 110 12.64 -29.92 3.19
CA ARG A 110 12.33 -31.07 3.96
C ARG A 110 12.80 -32.42 3.39
N PRO A 111 12.55 -32.71 2.20
CA PRO A 111 12.89 -33.96 1.68
C PRO A 111 14.32 -34.23 1.61
N LYS A 112 15.06 -33.26 1.38
CA LYS A 112 16.37 -33.48 1.19
C LYS A 112 17.03 -33.69 2.43
N VAL A 113 16.48 -33.35 3.41
CA VAL A 113 17.06 -33.38 4.55
C VAL A 113 17.05 -34.61 5.24
N GLN A 114 16.68 -35.56 4.77
CA GLN A 114 16.67 -36.69 5.38
C GLN A 114 17.94 -37.00 5.93
N LYS A 115 18.94 -36.57 5.51
CA LYS A 115 20.13 -36.82 5.92
C LYS A 115 20.35 -36.26 7.11
N PRO A 116 20.67 -36.87 7.94
CA PRO A 116 20.75 -36.39 9.20
C PRO A 116 21.76 -35.48 9.38
N THR A 117 22.52 -35.50 8.86
CA THR A 117 23.49 -34.68 9.05
C THR A 117 23.31 -33.42 9.02
N VAL A 118 22.98 -33.01 8.70
CA VAL A 118 22.95 -31.84 8.52
C VAL A 118 22.85 -31.01 9.28
N THR A 119 22.91 -30.76 9.56
CA THR A 119 22.79 -30.04 10.33
C THR A 119 23.05 -28.79 10.26
N PHE A 120 23.25 -28.25 10.20
CA PHE A 120 23.57 -27.10 10.16
C PHE A 120 22.93 -26.29 9.58
N HIS A 121 22.61 -25.88 9.49
CA HIS A 121 22.28 -25.06 8.90
C HIS A 121 21.48 -24.56 9.16
N SER A 122 21.33 -24.41 9.37
CA SER A 122 20.76 -23.85 9.55
C SER A 122 20.23 -23.45 9.48
#